data_97724f46dbf2efa7ea2cbe552074da41
#
_entry.id   97724f46dbf2efa7ea2cbe552074da41
#
_cell.length_a   1.000
_cell.length_b   1.000
_cell.length_c   1.000
_cell.angle_alpha   90.00
_cell.angle_beta   90.00
_cell.angle_gamma   90.00
#
_symmetry.space_group_name_H-M   'P 1'
#
loop_
_entity.id
_entity.type
_entity.pdbx_description
1 polymer ?
#
loop_
_entity_poly.entity_id
_entity_poly.type
_entity_poly.pdbx_seq_one_letter_code
_entity_poly.pdbx_strand_id
1 'polypeptide(L)'
;VLEIGTGCGYQTAVLIEMGAKVYSIERQKTLFDKTKLFLPLIGYTSAKLIYGDGYKGLAQFAPFDKIIVTAGAPYIPNDLLVQLKVGGIMLIPLGEGETQEMVWLKKSTETNFEKKILGNFKFVPLLQNKAKM
;
A
#
# COMPACT_ATOMS: atom_id res chain seq x y z
N VAL A 1 -6.07 -1.04 -7.39
CA VAL A 1 -5.62 -0.82 -6.01
C VAL A 1 -4.10 -0.89 -5.96
N LEU A 2 -3.50 0.08 -5.32
CA LEU A 2 -2.08 0.04 -4.96
C LEU A 2 -1.96 -0.42 -3.51
N GLU A 3 -1.25 -1.52 -3.28
CA GLU A 3 -0.93 -2.02 -1.96
C GLU A 3 0.53 -1.73 -1.64
N ILE A 4 0.79 -1.08 -0.51
CA ILE A 4 2.14 -0.82 -0.02
C ILE A 4 2.41 -1.80 1.13
N GLY A 5 3.32 -2.74 0.89
CA GLY A 5 3.66 -3.79 1.84
C GLY A 5 2.99 -5.11 1.50
N THR A 6 3.51 -5.80 0.49
CA THR A 6 2.97 -7.10 0.05
C THR A 6 3.04 -8.15 1.17
N GLY A 7 4.14 -8.17 1.90
CA GLY A 7 4.35 -9.15 2.96
C GLY A 7 4.27 -10.57 2.43
N CYS A 8 3.54 -11.42 3.15
CA CYS A 8 3.33 -12.82 2.74
C CYS A 8 2.28 -12.98 1.63
N GLY A 9 1.64 -11.88 1.20
CA GLY A 9 0.64 -11.90 0.13
C GLY A 9 -0.79 -12.21 0.57
N TYR A 10 -1.04 -12.35 1.88
CA TYR A 10 -2.39 -12.65 2.37
C TYR A 10 -3.38 -11.55 1.97
N GLN A 11 -3.08 -10.30 2.27
CA GLN A 11 -3.96 -9.18 1.91
C GLN A 11 -4.06 -9.01 0.40
N THR A 12 -2.97 -9.26 -0.34
CA THR A 12 -2.97 -9.23 -1.81
C THR A 12 -4.02 -10.21 -2.35
N ALA A 13 -4.01 -11.44 -1.82
CA ALA A 13 -4.97 -12.47 -2.22
C ALA A 13 -6.41 -12.05 -1.87
N VAL A 14 -6.63 -11.48 -0.69
CA VAL A 14 -7.95 -10.99 -0.28
C VAL A 14 -8.45 -9.91 -1.24
N LEU A 15 -7.60 -8.96 -1.60
CA LEU A 15 -7.95 -7.90 -2.55
C LEU A 15 -8.33 -8.47 -3.92
N ILE A 16 -7.61 -9.47 -4.40
CA ILE A 16 -7.93 -10.15 -5.66
C ILE A 16 -9.29 -10.84 -5.56
N GLU A 17 -9.55 -11.56 -4.47
CA GLU A 17 -10.83 -12.23 -4.26
C GLU A 17 -12.00 -11.24 -4.21
N MET A 18 -11.75 -10.02 -3.76
CA MET A 18 -12.74 -8.94 -3.76
C MET A 18 -12.94 -8.31 -5.13
N GLY A 19 -12.24 -8.77 -6.15
CA GLY A 19 -12.36 -8.27 -7.52
C GLY A 19 -11.45 -7.11 -7.88
N ALA A 20 -10.47 -6.78 -7.02
CA ALA A 20 -9.55 -5.68 -7.29
C ALA A 20 -8.45 -6.08 -8.27
N LYS A 21 -8.06 -5.15 -9.13
CA LYS A 21 -6.81 -5.23 -9.88
C LYS A 21 -5.71 -4.68 -8.99
N VAL A 22 -4.76 -5.53 -8.58
CA VAL A 22 -3.79 -5.19 -7.54
C VAL A 22 -2.41 -4.95 -8.11
N TYR A 23 -1.83 -3.81 -7.72
CA TYR A 23 -0.40 -3.51 -7.84
C TYR A 23 0.14 -3.48 -6.42
N SER A 24 1.20 -4.22 -6.14
CA SER A 24 1.71 -4.36 -4.77
C SER A 24 3.22 -4.16 -4.74
N ILE A 25 3.68 -3.37 -3.77
CA ILE A 25 5.10 -3.05 -3.60
C ILE A 25 5.62 -3.70 -2.33
N GLU A 26 6.76 -4.38 -2.44
CA GLU A 26 7.50 -4.93 -1.32
C GLU A 26 8.94 -4.44 -1.34
N ARG A 27 9.44 -3.92 -0.20
CA ARG A 27 10.81 -3.42 -0.10
C ARG A 27 11.83 -4.50 0.26
N GLN A 28 11.39 -5.60 0.87
CA GLN A 28 12.26 -6.71 1.29
C GLN A 28 12.40 -7.71 0.16
N LYS A 29 13.62 -7.82 -0.39
CA LYS A 29 13.83 -8.67 -1.56
C LYS A 29 13.51 -10.15 -1.31
N THR A 30 13.95 -10.68 -0.18
CA THR A 30 13.69 -12.08 0.16
C THR A 30 12.19 -12.37 0.23
N LEU A 31 11.44 -11.48 0.87
CA LEU A 31 10.01 -11.62 1.01
C LEU A 31 9.30 -11.44 -0.35
N PHE A 32 9.74 -10.46 -1.13
CA PHE A 32 9.22 -10.25 -2.49
C PHE A 32 9.41 -11.51 -3.35
N ASP A 33 10.62 -12.08 -3.36
CA ASP A 33 10.92 -13.26 -4.16
C ASP A 33 10.05 -14.46 -3.74
N LYS A 34 9.88 -14.68 -2.44
CA LYS A 34 9.03 -15.76 -1.93
C LYS A 34 7.58 -15.59 -2.33
N THR A 35 7.03 -14.39 -2.13
CA THR A 35 5.62 -14.11 -2.40
C THR A 35 5.32 -14.15 -3.89
N LYS A 36 6.26 -13.67 -4.70
CA LYS A 36 6.13 -13.70 -6.17
C LYS A 36 6.03 -15.13 -6.70
N LEU A 37 6.71 -16.07 -6.06
CA LEU A 37 6.61 -17.49 -6.41
C LEU A 37 5.37 -18.15 -5.82
N PHE A 38 5.02 -17.78 -4.59
CA PHE A 38 3.96 -18.44 -3.84
C PHE A 38 2.56 -18.14 -4.35
N LEU A 39 2.24 -16.87 -4.60
CA LEU A 39 0.88 -16.47 -4.99
C LEU A 39 0.37 -17.20 -6.25
N PRO A 40 1.16 -17.32 -7.34
CA PRO A 40 0.71 -18.09 -8.49
C PRO A 40 0.46 -19.56 -8.19
N LEU A 41 1.24 -20.16 -7.28
CA LEU A 41 1.08 -21.57 -6.90
C LEU A 41 -0.26 -21.86 -6.23
N ILE A 42 -0.84 -20.87 -5.57
CA ILE A 42 -2.16 -21.02 -4.93
C ILE A 42 -3.28 -20.33 -5.73
N GLY A 43 -3.02 -20.01 -7.00
CA GLY A 43 -4.03 -19.54 -7.93
C GLY A 43 -4.16 -18.03 -8.08
N TYR A 44 -3.31 -17.22 -7.45
CA TYR A 44 -3.37 -15.77 -7.54
C TYR A 44 -2.30 -15.25 -8.51
N THR A 45 -2.70 -15.12 -9.78
CA THR A 45 -1.78 -14.74 -10.88
C THR A 45 -1.97 -13.31 -11.38
N SER A 46 -3.04 -12.62 -10.97
CA SER A 46 -3.41 -11.34 -11.54
C SER A 46 -2.72 -10.13 -10.91
N ALA A 47 -2.14 -10.27 -9.72
CA ALA A 47 -1.46 -9.16 -9.06
C ALA A 47 -0.11 -8.88 -9.71
N LYS A 48 0.19 -7.59 -9.86
CA LYS A 48 1.52 -7.16 -10.28
C LYS A 48 2.34 -6.83 -9.04
N LEU A 49 3.32 -7.68 -8.74
CA LEU A 49 4.19 -7.52 -7.58
C LEU A 49 5.47 -6.81 -8.01
N ILE A 50 5.87 -5.80 -7.26
CA ILE A 50 7.01 -4.97 -7.58
C ILE A 50 7.92 -4.85 -6.37
N TYR A 51 9.21 -5.08 -6.57
CA TYR A 51 10.24 -4.82 -5.60
C TYR A 51 10.57 -3.34 -5.65
N GLY A 52 10.27 -2.59 -4.59
CA GLY A 52 10.43 -1.15 -4.62
C GLY A 52 10.26 -0.45 -3.28
N ASP A 53 10.34 0.86 -3.34
CA ASP A 53 10.15 1.76 -2.21
C ASP A 53 8.69 2.21 -2.17
N GLY A 54 7.97 1.86 -1.10
CA GLY A 54 6.55 2.20 -0.93
C GLY A 54 6.28 3.70 -0.86
N TYR A 55 7.23 4.50 -0.38
CA TYR A 55 7.08 5.96 -0.35
C TYR A 55 6.92 6.57 -1.75
N LYS A 56 7.50 5.92 -2.75
CA LYS A 56 7.47 6.39 -4.14
C LYS A 56 6.24 5.94 -4.92
N GLY A 57 5.52 4.96 -4.41
CA GLY A 57 4.39 4.37 -5.12
C GLY A 57 4.81 3.78 -6.47
N LEU A 58 3.89 3.85 -7.43
CA LEU A 58 4.10 3.36 -8.80
C LEU A 58 3.52 4.36 -9.80
N ALA A 59 4.23 5.45 -10.01
CA ALA A 59 3.75 6.53 -10.89
C ALA A 59 3.37 6.05 -12.29
N GLN A 60 4.08 5.04 -12.82
CA GLN A 60 3.84 4.51 -14.16
C GLN A 60 2.46 3.83 -14.33
N PHE A 61 1.83 3.44 -13.22
CA PHE A 61 0.50 2.80 -13.24
C PHE A 61 -0.58 3.67 -12.62
N ALA A 62 -0.23 4.88 -12.18
CA ALA A 62 -1.18 5.83 -11.61
C ALA A 62 -2.11 6.41 -12.69
N PRO A 63 -3.29 6.96 -12.30
CA PRO A 63 -3.77 7.07 -10.93
C PRO A 63 -4.42 5.79 -10.40
N PHE A 64 -4.49 5.67 -9.07
CA PHE A 64 -5.11 4.52 -8.41
C PHE A 64 -6.44 4.93 -7.77
N ASP A 65 -7.44 4.07 -7.89
CA ASP A 65 -8.74 4.27 -7.24
C ASP A 65 -8.62 4.15 -5.72
N LYS A 66 -7.75 3.27 -5.27
CA LYS A 66 -7.54 3.01 -3.85
C LYS A 66 -6.07 2.74 -3.59
N ILE A 67 -5.60 3.24 -2.46
CA ILE A 67 -4.25 2.96 -1.97
C ILE A 67 -4.38 2.46 -0.54
N ILE A 68 -3.77 1.31 -0.24
CA ILE A 68 -3.74 0.77 1.11
C ILE A 68 -2.30 0.58 1.55
N VAL A 69 -1.95 1.18 2.67
CA VAL A 69 -0.61 1.11 3.26
C VAL A 69 -0.69 0.24 4.51
N THR A 70 0.17 -0.77 4.59
CA THR A 70 0.16 -1.75 5.67
C THR A 70 1.36 -1.66 6.60
N ALA A 71 1.96 -0.48 6.67
CA ALA A 71 3.03 -0.16 7.61
C ALA A 71 2.81 1.26 8.16
N GLY A 72 3.21 1.49 9.41
CA GLY A 72 3.02 2.79 10.05
C GLY A 72 3.91 3.86 9.46
N ALA A 73 3.33 4.90 8.90
CA ALA A 73 4.06 5.99 8.27
C ALA A 73 4.14 7.22 9.21
N PRO A 74 5.27 7.91 9.27
CA PRO A 74 5.38 9.12 10.07
C PRO A 74 4.58 10.30 9.49
N TYR A 75 4.33 10.27 8.20
CA TYR A 75 3.54 11.26 7.46
C TYR A 75 2.96 10.61 6.21
N ILE A 76 1.99 11.27 5.57
CA ILE A 76 1.43 10.76 4.32
C ILE A 76 2.39 11.11 3.18
N PRO A 77 2.97 10.11 2.48
CA PRO A 77 3.90 10.38 1.38
C PRO A 77 3.24 11.17 0.25
N ASN A 78 3.86 12.27 -0.15
CA ASN A 78 3.29 13.12 -1.19
C ASN A 78 3.10 12.38 -2.52
N ASP A 79 4.03 11.49 -2.87
CA ASP A 79 3.92 10.72 -4.11
C ASP A 79 2.64 9.87 -4.14
N LEU A 80 2.21 9.35 -3.00
CA LEU A 80 0.98 8.58 -2.91
C LEU A 80 -0.26 9.48 -3.07
N LEU A 81 -0.22 10.68 -2.51
CA LEU A 81 -1.31 11.66 -2.68
C LEU A 81 -1.49 12.04 -4.14
N VAL A 82 -0.37 12.26 -4.84
CA VAL A 82 -0.37 12.59 -6.28
C VAL A 82 -0.95 11.44 -7.09
N GLN A 83 -0.60 10.21 -6.74
CA GLN A 83 -1.01 9.01 -7.47
C GLN A 83 -2.43 8.54 -7.16
N LEU A 84 -3.05 9.08 -6.11
CA LEU A 84 -4.44 8.79 -5.80
C LEU A 84 -5.35 9.53 -6.77
N LYS A 85 -6.30 8.81 -7.34
CA LYS A 85 -7.28 9.40 -8.25
C LYS A 85 -8.20 10.36 -7.49
N VAL A 86 -8.64 11.44 -8.14
CA VAL A 86 -9.72 12.29 -7.60
C VAL A 86 -10.95 11.42 -7.37
N GLY A 87 -11.52 11.47 -6.18
CA GLY A 87 -12.57 10.56 -5.74
C GLY A 87 -12.05 9.28 -5.12
N GLY A 88 -10.76 9.02 -5.23
CA GLY A 88 -10.12 7.83 -4.65
C GLY A 88 -9.94 7.91 -3.14
N ILE A 89 -9.71 6.75 -2.55
CA ILE A 89 -9.58 6.58 -1.10
C ILE A 89 -8.24 5.94 -0.76
N MET A 90 -7.59 6.46 0.27
CA MET A 90 -6.38 5.89 0.85
C MET A 90 -6.63 5.49 2.29
N LEU A 91 -6.13 4.32 2.68
CA LEU A 91 -6.03 3.91 4.08
C LEU A 91 -4.56 3.85 4.43
N ILE A 92 -4.16 4.58 5.48
CA ILE A 92 -2.78 4.64 5.91
C ILE A 92 -2.67 4.76 7.42
N PRO A 93 -1.88 3.88 8.07
CA PRO A 93 -1.58 4.04 9.50
C PRO A 93 -0.54 5.14 9.68
N LEU A 94 -0.87 6.17 10.48
CA LEU A 94 0.04 7.29 10.76
C LEU A 94 0.52 7.25 12.20
N GLY A 95 1.81 7.43 12.39
CA GLY A 95 2.45 7.55 13.70
C GLY A 95 3.78 6.82 13.75
N GLU A 96 4.72 7.37 14.55
CA GLU A 96 6.06 6.82 14.71
C GLU A 96 6.20 5.97 15.97
N GLY A 97 5.24 6.01 16.90
CA GLY A 97 5.27 5.28 18.16
C GLY A 97 4.86 3.82 18.02
N GLU A 98 4.53 3.21 19.16
CA GLU A 98 4.08 1.81 19.19
C GLU A 98 2.72 1.59 18.53
N THR A 99 1.88 2.63 18.51
CA THR A 99 0.57 2.59 17.88
C THR A 99 0.45 3.67 16.83
N GLN A 100 -0.39 3.42 15.82
CA GLN A 100 -0.67 4.35 14.75
C GLN A 100 -2.17 4.63 14.71
N GLU A 101 -2.53 5.81 14.23
CA GLU A 101 -3.91 6.13 13.89
C GLU A 101 -4.19 5.67 12.46
N MET A 102 -5.21 4.85 12.27
CA MET A 102 -5.64 4.48 10.92
C MET A 102 -6.38 5.67 10.30
N VAL A 103 -5.83 6.23 9.25
CA VAL A 103 -6.39 7.37 8.56
C VAL A 103 -7.08 6.92 7.28
N TRP A 104 -8.34 7.30 7.13
CA TRP A 104 -9.09 7.21 5.90
C TRP A 104 -9.04 8.59 5.23
N LEU A 105 -8.57 8.63 3.98
CA LEU A 105 -8.39 9.87 3.24
C LEU A 105 -9.08 9.74 1.89
N LYS A 106 -9.93 10.71 1.56
CA LYS A 106 -10.56 10.80 0.23
C LYS A 106 -10.05 12.04 -0.49
N LYS A 107 -9.56 11.86 -1.70
CA LYS A 107 -9.13 12.96 -2.56
C LYS A 107 -10.37 13.57 -3.23
N SER A 108 -10.87 14.68 -2.68
CA SER A 108 -12.11 15.33 -3.16
C SER A 108 -11.88 16.11 -4.44
N THR A 109 -10.74 16.82 -4.54
CA THR A 109 -10.28 17.52 -5.74
C THR A 109 -8.77 17.32 -5.86
N GLU A 110 -8.13 17.88 -6.87
CA GLU A 110 -6.66 17.79 -7.01
C GLU A 110 -5.90 18.30 -5.79
N THR A 111 -6.48 19.23 -5.04
CA THR A 111 -5.81 19.88 -3.90
C THR A 111 -6.51 19.68 -2.56
N ASN A 112 -7.72 19.14 -2.53
CA ASN A 112 -8.51 19.01 -1.31
C ASN A 112 -8.73 17.55 -0.95
N PHE A 113 -8.61 17.27 0.37
CA PHE A 113 -8.76 15.92 0.91
C PHE A 113 -9.71 15.96 2.11
N GLU A 114 -10.55 14.92 2.21
CA GLU A 114 -11.36 14.66 3.38
C GLU A 114 -10.65 13.59 4.21
N LYS A 115 -10.51 13.83 5.52
CA LYS A 115 -9.75 12.95 6.41
C LYS A 115 -10.63 12.47 7.56
N LYS A 116 -10.55 11.17 7.86
CA LYS A 116 -11.19 10.57 9.04
C LYS A 116 -10.20 9.66 9.76
N ILE A 117 -10.24 9.66 11.10
CA ILE A 117 -9.47 8.74 11.90
C ILE A 117 -10.38 7.59 12.31
N LEU A 118 -10.00 6.36 11.94
CA LEU A 118 -10.82 5.17 12.16
C LEU A 118 -10.47 4.42 13.44
N GLY A 119 -9.40 4.80 14.13
CA GLY A 119 -8.99 4.17 15.37
C GLY A 119 -7.47 4.01 15.45
N ASN A 120 -7.03 3.38 16.53
CA ASN A 120 -5.62 3.13 16.80
C ASN A 120 -5.29 1.67 16.56
N PHE A 121 -4.16 1.42 15.90
CA PHE A 121 -3.71 0.09 15.52
C PHE A 121 -2.20 0.00 15.66
N LYS A 122 -1.67 -1.20 15.59
CA LYS A 122 -0.25 -1.46 15.70
C LYS A 122 0.28 -2.03 14.40
N PHE A 123 1.22 -1.33 13.79
CA PHE A 123 1.85 -1.72 12.53
C PHE A 123 3.36 -1.63 12.63
N VAL A 124 4.06 -2.41 11.80
CA VAL A 124 5.51 -2.24 11.60
C VAL A 124 5.75 -0.90 10.89
N PRO A 125 6.91 -0.24 11.11
CA PRO A 125 7.17 1.05 10.47
C PRO A 125 7.35 0.93 8.96
N LEU A 126 6.87 1.95 8.24
CA LEU A 126 7.13 2.11 6.82
C LEU A 126 8.53 2.68 6.65
N LEU A 127 9.40 1.93 6.01
CA LEU A 127 10.79 2.31 5.81
C LEU A 127 11.04 2.72 4.37
N GLN A 128 11.92 3.69 4.19
CA GLN A 128 12.32 4.14 2.87
C GLN A 128 13.31 3.17 2.22
N ASN A 129 13.41 3.26 0.92
CA ASN A 129 14.32 2.49 0.08
C ASN A 129 14.04 0.98 0.09
N LYS A 130 14.69 0.29 -0.83
CA LYS A 130 14.63 -1.16 -0.92
C LYS A 130 15.64 -1.80 0.02
N ALA A 131 15.28 -2.93 0.59
CA ALA A 131 16.20 -3.76 1.36
C ALA A 131 16.58 -4.99 0.52
N LYS A 132 17.87 -5.31 0.47
CA LYS A 132 18.39 -6.39 -0.37
C LYS A 132 18.28 -7.78 0.27
N MET A 133 17.84 -7.84 1.48
CA MET A 133 17.75 -9.11 2.22
C MET A 133 16.31 -9.55 2.42
#